data_571ad26c427ecaa3ddc92d12d1833f1e
#
_entry.id   571ad26c427ecaa3ddc92d12d1833f1e
#
_cell.length_a   1.000
_cell.length_b   1.000
_cell.length_c   1.000
_cell.angle_alpha   90.00
_cell.angle_beta   90.00
_cell.angle_gamma   90.00
#
_symmetry.space_group_name_H-M   'P 1'
#
loop_
_entity.id
_entity.type
_entity.pdbx_description
1 polymer ?
#
loop_
_entity_poly.entity_id
_entity_poly.type
_entity_poly.pdbx_seq_one_letter_code
_entity_poly.pdbx_strand_id
1 'polypeptide(L)'
;MNLLFIGDVVGQSGCDFLESRMYKLKREYDIDVTVVNGENSAQGNGITPQSYRQLLNMGADVVTTGNHSFRRREAEELYDTNEQLLRPANYPEGVMGHGVTYIDMCPYKIAVVNLMGTMYMEAVENPFNYVDKLLESIDTPNIIVDFHAEATSEKKAMGFYLQKRCTAVLGTHTHVQTADETILGGHTAYITDVGMTGPELSVLGVDSDIVINKFKYRTPVRFSESTNDCFINGVVVKFDENSGKATNIQRVIKR
;
A
#
# COMPACT_ATOMS: atom_id res chain seq x y z
N MET A 1 12.41 -0.33 -15.66
CA MET A 1 10.95 -0.42 -15.43
C MET A 1 10.47 0.71 -14.55
N ASN A 2 9.18 1.09 -14.69
CA ASN A 2 8.52 2.12 -13.88
C ASN A 2 7.36 1.48 -13.11
N LEU A 3 7.46 1.47 -11.79
CA LEU A 3 6.40 1.04 -10.87
C LEU A 3 5.59 2.26 -10.41
N LEU A 4 4.27 2.21 -10.51
CA LEU A 4 3.36 3.11 -9.81
C LEU A 4 2.86 2.40 -8.54
N PHE A 5 3.07 3.01 -7.39
CA PHE A 5 2.48 2.58 -6.14
C PHE A 5 1.49 3.65 -5.65
N ILE A 6 0.24 3.27 -5.46
CA ILE A 6 -0.83 4.13 -4.96
C ILE A 6 -1.03 3.87 -3.47
N GLY A 7 -1.04 4.94 -2.68
CA GLY A 7 -1.32 4.88 -1.24
C GLY A 7 -2.76 4.48 -0.93
N ASP A 8 -3.04 4.35 0.35
CA ASP A 8 -4.32 3.84 0.88
C ASP A 8 -5.54 4.44 0.16
N VAL A 9 -6.24 3.63 -0.63
CA VAL A 9 -7.48 4.06 -1.31
C VAL A 9 -8.62 4.04 -0.30
N VAL A 10 -9.27 5.19 -0.13
CA VAL A 10 -10.28 5.41 0.91
C VAL A 10 -11.66 5.56 0.29
N GLY A 11 -12.54 4.60 0.61
CA GLY A 11 -13.95 4.61 0.27
C GLY A 11 -14.25 4.50 -1.23
N GLN A 12 -15.54 4.57 -1.55
CA GLN A 12 -15.99 4.50 -2.94
C GLN A 12 -15.53 5.74 -3.73
N SER A 13 -15.51 6.92 -3.10
CA SER A 13 -15.09 8.17 -3.76
C SER A 13 -13.62 8.11 -4.18
N GLY A 14 -12.74 7.54 -3.32
CA GLY A 14 -11.33 7.30 -3.65
C GLY A 14 -11.17 6.32 -4.82
N CYS A 15 -11.95 5.22 -4.82
CA CYS A 15 -11.95 4.27 -5.92
C CYS A 15 -12.38 4.91 -7.25
N ASP A 16 -13.49 5.63 -7.27
CA ASP A 16 -14.05 6.26 -8.48
C ASP A 16 -13.11 7.35 -9.02
N PHE A 17 -12.52 8.13 -8.14
CA PHE A 17 -11.57 9.17 -8.52
C PHE A 17 -10.30 8.57 -9.13
N LEU A 18 -9.72 7.53 -8.49
CA LEU A 18 -8.55 6.82 -8.99
C LEU A 18 -8.84 6.20 -10.37
N GLU A 19 -9.98 5.51 -10.53
CA GLU A 19 -10.39 4.89 -11.79
C GLU A 19 -10.43 5.91 -12.92
N SER A 20 -11.01 7.09 -12.66
CA SER A 20 -11.11 8.18 -13.65
C SER A 20 -9.76 8.74 -14.11
N ARG A 21 -8.67 8.50 -13.35
CA ARG A 21 -7.33 9.06 -13.58
C ARG A 21 -6.27 8.02 -13.93
N MET A 22 -6.50 6.74 -13.61
CA MET A 22 -5.50 5.67 -13.71
C MET A 22 -4.88 5.58 -15.10
N TYR A 23 -5.69 5.56 -16.14
CA TYR A 23 -5.20 5.50 -17.52
C TYR A 23 -4.26 6.66 -17.87
N LYS A 24 -4.62 7.88 -17.45
CA LYS A 24 -3.79 9.08 -17.68
C LYS A 24 -2.48 9.01 -16.90
N LEU A 25 -2.53 8.56 -15.64
CA LEU A 25 -1.35 8.36 -14.79
C LEU A 25 -0.38 7.35 -15.41
N LYS A 26 -0.89 6.17 -15.80
CA LYS A 26 -0.06 5.13 -16.43
C LYS A 26 0.65 5.65 -17.69
N ARG A 27 -0.01 6.44 -18.50
CA ARG A 27 0.59 7.05 -19.69
C ARG A 27 1.57 8.19 -19.38
N GLU A 28 1.24 9.05 -18.42
CA GLU A 28 2.06 10.22 -18.05
C GLU A 28 3.43 9.79 -17.52
N TYR A 29 3.47 8.69 -16.78
CA TYR A 29 4.70 8.19 -16.13
C TYR A 29 5.28 6.95 -16.80
N ASP A 30 4.73 6.52 -17.94
CA ASP A 30 5.18 5.32 -18.68
C ASP A 30 5.24 4.08 -17.76
N ILE A 31 4.12 3.79 -17.09
CA ILE A 31 4.04 2.78 -16.04
C ILE A 31 3.94 1.37 -16.61
N ASP A 32 4.86 0.52 -16.18
CA ASP A 32 4.90 -0.90 -16.51
C ASP A 32 4.07 -1.74 -15.52
N VAL A 33 4.14 -1.39 -14.21
CA VAL A 33 3.51 -2.15 -13.12
C VAL A 33 2.82 -1.21 -12.14
N THR A 34 1.66 -1.62 -11.62
CA THR A 34 0.86 -0.84 -10.69
C THR A 34 0.50 -1.66 -9.46
N VAL A 35 0.89 -1.18 -8.28
CA VAL A 35 0.47 -1.72 -6.98
C VAL A 35 -0.40 -0.68 -6.28
N VAL A 36 -1.49 -1.13 -5.67
CA VAL A 36 -2.45 -0.26 -4.99
C VAL A 36 -2.70 -0.78 -3.58
N ASN A 37 -2.54 0.05 -2.55
CA ASN A 37 -3.02 -0.32 -1.23
C ASN A 37 -4.54 -0.06 -1.17
N GLY A 38 -5.31 -1.15 -1.07
CA GLY A 38 -6.77 -1.17 -1.11
C GLY A 38 -7.44 -1.43 0.23
N GLU A 39 -6.71 -1.41 1.35
CA GLU A 39 -7.24 -1.84 2.64
C GLU A 39 -8.44 -1.02 3.14
N ASN A 40 -8.59 0.21 2.66
CA ASN A 40 -9.67 1.12 3.03
C ASN A 40 -10.65 1.40 1.87
N SER A 41 -10.61 0.61 0.80
CA SER A 41 -11.40 0.83 -0.42
C SER A 41 -12.90 0.60 -0.26
N ALA A 42 -13.32 -0.13 0.77
CA ALA A 42 -14.73 -0.28 1.12
C ALA A 42 -15.23 0.90 1.96
N GLN A 43 -16.51 1.22 1.83
CA GLN A 43 -17.14 2.21 2.68
C GLN A 43 -17.01 1.81 4.17
N GLY A 44 -16.33 2.61 4.97
CA GLY A 44 -16.07 2.39 6.39
C GLY A 44 -15.02 1.31 6.69
N ASN A 45 -13.93 1.29 5.96
CA ASN A 45 -12.72 0.46 6.04
C ASN A 45 -12.88 -0.99 5.52
N GLY A 46 -11.72 -1.62 5.31
CA GLY A 46 -11.61 -2.96 4.74
C GLY A 46 -11.73 -2.94 3.22
N ILE A 47 -11.71 -4.10 2.64
CA ILE A 47 -11.89 -4.35 1.21
C ILE A 47 -13.12 -5.23 1.00
N THR A 48 -13.82 -5.07 -0.12
CA THR A 48 -14.96 -5.90 -0.51
C THR A 48 -14.71 -6.55 -1.88
N PRO A 49 -15.45 -7.61 -2.25
CA PRO A 49 -15.37 -8.16 -3.59
C PRO A 49 -15.63 -7.13 -4.70
N GLN A 50 -16.46 -6.12 -4.42
CA GLN A 50 -16.76 -5.05 -5.36
C GLN A 50 -15.56 -4.10 -5.51
N SER A 51 -15.04 -3.55 -4.40
CA SER A 51 -13.91 -2.61 -4.45
C SER A 51 -12.64 -3.28 -4.98
N TYR A 52 -12.38 -4.53 -4.61
CA TYR A 52 -11.26 -5.32 -5.15
C TYR A 52 -11.35 -5.44 -6.68
N ARG A 53 -12.50 -5.88 -7.21
CA ARG A 53 -12.69 -5.97 -8.67
C ARG A 53 -12.54 -4.61 -9.37
N GLN A 54 -13.01 -3.52 -8.75
CA GLN A 54 -12.85 -2.18 -9.30
C GLN A 54 -11.37 -1.80 -9.39
N LEU A 55 -10.57 -2.06 -8.34
CA LEU A 55 -9.13 -1.81 -8.34
C LEU A 55 -8.39 -2.59 -9.44
N LEU A 56 -8.73 -3.87 -9.65
CA LEU A 56 -8.14 -4.66 -10.74
C LEU A 56 -8.57 -4.14 -12.12
N ASN A 57 -9.85 -3.84 -12.30
CA ASN A 57 -10.39 -3.39 -13.59
C ASN A 57 -9.79 -2.04 -14.03
N MET A 58 -9.41 -1.17 -13.10
CA MET A 58 -8.74 0.08 -13.46
C MET A 58 -7.24 -0.10 -13.78
N GLY A 59 -6.71 -1.32 -13.60
CA GLY A 59 -5.36 -1.71 -14.01
C GLY A 59 -4.35 -1.81 -12.87
N ALA A 60 -4.79 -2.09 -11.65
CA ALA A 60 -3.89 -2.58 -10.59
C ALA A 60 -3.45 -4.01 -10.91
N ASP A 61 -2.16 -4.29 -10.84
CA ASP A 61 -1.59 -5.62 -11.01
C ASP A 61 -1.60 -6.39 -9.69
N VAL A 62 -1.43 -5.69 -8.56
CA VAL A 62 -1.48 -6.23 -7.20
C VAL A 62 -2.19 -5.25 -6.29
N VAL A 63 -3.00 -5.76 -5.38
CA VAL A 63 -3.65 -5.01 -4.30
C VAL A 63 -3.06 -5.48 -2.97
N THR A 64 -2.44 -4.57 -2.22
CA THR A 64 -1.97 -4.79 -0.85
C THR A 64 -3.01 -4.30 0.15
N THR A 65 -2.92 -4.76 1.39
CA THR A 65 -3.76 -4.35 2.49
C THR A 65 -2.94 -4.08 3.76
N GLY A 66 -3.56 -4.10 4.93
CA GLY A 66 -2.88 -3.83 6.20
C GLY A 66 -3.68 -4.38 7.39
N ASN A 67 -3.83 -3.60 8.46
CA ASN A 67 -4.56 -4.02 9.66
C ASN A 67 -6.09 -4.16 9.44
N HIS A 68 -6.62 -3.65 8.34
CA HIS A 68 -8.03 -3.85 8.00
C HIS A 68 -8.28 -5.01 7.02
N SER A 69 -7.29 -5.87 6.76
CA SER A 69 -7.40 -7.01 5.81
C SER A 69 -8.66 -7.84 6.04
N PHE A 70 -8.94 -8.18 7.30
CA PHE A 70 -10.08 -9.03 7.69
C PHE A 70 -11.23 -8.25 8.32
N ARG A 71 -11.32 -6.93 8.06
CA ARG A 71 -12.39 -6.09 8.58
C ARG A 71 -13.76 -6.45 8.02
N ARG A 72 -13.79 -7.03 6.81
CA ARG A 72 -14.99 -7.43 6.08
C ARG A 72 -15.00 -8.94 5.89
N ARG A 73 -15.97 -9.60 6.53
CA ARG A 73 -16.12 -11.05 6.41
C ARG A 73 -16.31 -11.51 4.96
N GLU A 74 -16.99 -10.71 4.15
CA GLU A 74 -17.21 -10.98 2.73
C GLU A 74 -15.92 -10.96 1.88
N ALA A 75 -14.80 -10.46 2.43
CA ALA A 75 -13.50 -10.47 1.78
C ALA A 75 -12.66 -11.72 2.12
N GLU A 76 -13.05 -12.50 3.13
CA GLU A 76 -12.25 -13.64 3.60
C GLU A 76 -11.95 -14.63 2.47
N GLU A 77 -12.96 -15.01 1.69
CA GLU A 77 -12.81 -15.94 0.55
C GLU A 77 -11.95 -15.35 -0.59
N LEU A 78 -11.87 -14.01 -0.70
CA LEU A 78 -11.05 -13.39 -1.74
C LEU A 78 -9.56 -13.66 -1.53
N TYR A 79 -9.10 -13.66 -0.28
CA TYR A 79 -7.68 -13.84 0.04
C TYR A 79 -7.17 -15.23 -0.35
N ASP A 80 -7.99 -16.28 -0.29
CA ASP A 80 -7.61 -17.64 -0.68
C ASP A 80 -7.73 -17.89 -2.19
N THR A 81 -8.59 -17.12 -2.86
CA THR A 81 -8.91 -17.35 -4.27
C THR A 81 -8.22 -16.38 -5.23
N ASN A 82 -7.53 -15.36 -4.72
CA ASN A 82 -6.90 -14.33 -5.56
C ASN A 82 -5.45 -14.06 -5.14
N GLU A 83 -4.51 -14.55 -5.91
CA GLU A 83 -3.07 -14.35 -5.67
C GLU A 83 -2.62 -12.88 -5.74
N GLN A 84 -3.39 -12.02 -6.42
CA GLN A 84 -3.12 -10.59 -6.55
C GLN A 84 -3.60 -9.75 -5.36
N LEU A 85 -4.31 -10.36 -4.40
CA LEU A 85 -4.73 -9.70 -3.17
C LEU A 85 -3.84 -10.17 -2.01
N LEU A 86 -3.06 -9.24 -1.46
CA LEU A 86 -2.14 -9.53 -0.37
C LEU A 86 -2.66 -9.01 0.97
N ARG A 87 -2.59 -9.86 1.98
CA ARG A 87 -2.59 -9.46 3.38
C ARG A 87 -1.16 -9.34 3.89
N PRO A 88 -0.89 -8.68 5.02
CA PRO A 88 0.45 -8.69 5.60
C PRO A 88 0.98 -10.11 5.81
N ALA A 89 2.21 -10.35 5.33
CA ALA A 89 2.83 -11.68 5.36
C ALA A 89 3.06 -12.18 6.78
N ASN A 90 3.36 -11.28 7.70
CA ASN A 90 3.67 -11.58 9.10
C ASN A 90 2.45 -11.79 10.01
N TYR A 91 1.26 -12.04 9.45
CA TYR A 91 0.17 -12.66 10.20
C TYR A 91 0.54 -14.09 10.64
N PRO A 92 -0.04 -14.61 11.73
CA PRO A 92 0.22 -15.98 12.18
C PRO A 92 0.03 -17.03 11.08
N GLU A 93 0.77 -18.13 11.19
CA GLU A 93 0.62 -19.28 10.30
C GLU A 93 -0.82 -19.82 10.29
N GLY A 94 -1.31 -20.20 9.12
CA GLY A 94 -2.68 -20.72 8.94
C GLY A 94 -3.75 -19.65 8.72
N VAL A 95 -3.41 -18.35 8.77
CA VAL A 95 -4.33 -17.29 8.34
C VAL A 95 -4.49 -17.33 6.82
N MET A 96 -5.73 -17.24 6.35
CA MET A 96 -6.07 -17.28 4.92
C MET A 96 -5.33 -16.23 4.09
N GLY A 97 -5.09 -16.55 2.82
CA GLY A 97 -4.47 -15.64 1.85
C GLY A 97 -2.93 -15.60 1.93
N HIS A 98 -2.36 -14.74 1.11
CA HIS A 98 -0.93 -14.66 0.86
C HIS A 98 -0.39 -13.28 1.23
N GLY A 99 0.88 -13.23 1.64
CA GLY A 99 1.58 -11.97 1.90
C GLY A 99 2.62 -11.62 0.84
N VAL A 100 2.76 -12.49 -0.16
CA VAL A 100 3.67 -12.32 -1.30
C VAL A 100 3.00 -12.82 -2.56
N THR A 101 3.21 -12.11 -3.67
CA THR A 101 2.87 -12.58 -5.01
C THR A 101 3.93 -12.16 -6.01
N TYR A 102 3.87 -12.74 -7.21
CA TYR A 102 4.81 -12.44 -8.28
C TYR A 102 4.06 -11.93 -9.52
N ILE A 103 4.59 -10.85 -10.09
CA ILE A 103 4.17 -10.33 -11.39
C ILE A 103 5.18 -10.83 -12.42
N ASP A 104 4.70 -11.60 -13.39
CA ASP A 104 5.53 -12.12 -14.50
C ASP A 104 5.56 -11.08 -15.63
N MET A 105 6.71 -10.49 -15.87
CA MET A 105 6.95 -9.49 -16.91
C MET A 105 7.79 -10.05 -18.06
N CYS A 106 7.97 -11.35 -18.14
CA CYS A 106 8.78 -12.10 -19.12
C CYS A 106 9.83 -11.22 -19.88
N PRO A 107 11.12 -11.33 -19.61
CA PRO A 107 11.78 -12.41 -18.85
C PRO A 107 11.95 -12.15 -17.34
N TYR A 108 11.47 -11.03 -16.82
CA TYR A 108 11.66 -10.61 -15.42
C TYR A 108 10.46 -10.99 -14.56
N LYS A 109 10.71 -11.16 -13.26
CA LYS A 109 9.66 -11.29 -12.24
C LYS A 109 9.82 -10.16 -11.23
N ILE A 110 8.70 -9.70 -10.70
CA ILE A 110 8.65 -8.73 -9.61
C ILE A 110 7.91 -9.37 -8.45
N ALA A 111 8.55 -9.49 -7.30
CA ALA A 111 7.91 -9.92 -6.08
C ALA A 111 7.30 -8.69 -5.37
N VAL A 112 6.03 -8.76 -5.03
CA VAL A 112 5.35 -7.78 -4.19
C VAL A 112 5.12 -8.42 -2.83
N VAL A 113 5.60 -7.77 -1.78
CA VAL A 113 5.53 -8.22 -0.38
C VAL A 113 4.71 -7.21 0.40
N ASN A 114 3.74 -7.67 1.16
CA ASN A 114 3.01 -6.86 2.12
C ASN A 114 3.46 -7.24 3.54
N LEU A 115 3.86 -6.27 4.35
CA LEU A 115 4.25 -6.44 5.75
C LEU A 115 3.51 -5.45 6.64
N MET A 116 3.30 -5.81 7.90
CA MET A 116 2.70 -4.92 8.90
C MET A 116 3.65 -4.68 10.08
N GLY A 117 3.71 -3.42 10.52
CA GLY A 117 4.41 -3.03 11.73
C GLY A 117 3.71 -3.53 13.00
N THR A 118 4.41 -3.41 14.13
CA THR A 118 3.90 -3.84 15.44
C THR A 118 3.75 -2.70 16.44
N MET A 119 4.42 -1.56 16.17
CA MET A 119 4.38 -0.42 17.09
C MET A 119 3.04 0.32 16.94
N TYR A 120 2.22 0.29 18.00
CA TYR A 120 0.85 0.85 18.06
C TYR A 120 -0.16 0.19 17.11
N MET A 121 0.13 -1.02 16.68
CA MET A 121 -0.71 -1.82 15.78
C MET A 121 -1.08 -3.16 16.42
N GLU A 122 -1.83 -3.99 15.70
CA GLU A 122 -2.22 -5.32 16.15
C GLU A 122 -1.00 -6.23 16.32
N ALA A 123 -1.10 -7.20 17.22
CA ALA A 123 -0.03 -8.15 17.48
C ALA A 123 0.10 -9.16 16.32
N VAL A 124 1.18 -9.04 15.56
CA VAL A 124 1.60 -9.97 14.51
C VAL A 124 3.04 -10.42 14.78
N GLU A 125 3.57 -11.34 13.99
CA GLU A 125 4.98 -11.70 14.08
C GLU A 125 5.88 -10.47 13.81
N ASN A 126 7.03 -10.42 14.49
CA ASN A 126 7.98 -9.32 14.31
C ASN A 126 8.38 -9.19 12.83
N PRO A 127 8.10 -8.07 12.16
CA PRO A 127 8.31 -7.94 10.72
C PRO A 127 9.78 -8.03 10.30
N PHE A 128 10.73 -7.66 11.17
CA PHE A 128 12.16 -7.75 10.88
C PHE A 128 12.64 -9.20 10.84
N ASN A 129 12.21 -10.01 11.81
CA ASN A 129 12.56 -11.43 11.85
C ASN A 129 11.82 -12.22 10.75
N TYR A 130 10.59 -11.81 10.44
CA TYR A 130 9.79 -12.49 9.42
C TYR A 130 10.33 -12.24 8.01
N VAL A 131 10.69 -10.99 7.70
CA VAL A 131 11.16 -10.62 6.35
C VAL A 131 12.47 -11.31 5.99
N ASP A 132 13.34 -11.61 6.95
CA ASP A 132 14.59 -12.34 6.68
C ASP A 132 14.31 -13.73 6.08
N LYS A 133 13.44 -14.50 6.75
CA LYS A 133 13.02 -15.82 6.26
C LYS A 133 12.30 -15.74 4.91
N LEU A 134 11.48 -14.69 4.75
CA LEU A 134 10.71 -14.50 3.54
C LEU A 134 11.62 -14.21 2.33
N LEU A 135 12.60 -13.34 2.48
CA LEU A 135 13.51 -12.97 1.40
C LEU A 135 14.40 -14.14 0.94
N GLU A 136 14.68 -15.11 1.82
CA GLU A 136 15.41 -16.34 1.45
C GLU A 136 14.64 -17.20 0.43
N SER A 137 13.32 -17.08 0.38
CA SER A 137 12.44 -17.82 -0.54
C SER A 137 12.13 -17.08 -1.85
N ILE A 138 12.52 -15.82 -1.98
CA ILE A 138 12.23 -14.99 -3.15
C ILE A 138 13.35 -15.11 -4.19
N ASP A 139 13.01 -15.63 -5.37
CA ASP A 139 13.94 -15.87 -6.48
C ASP A 139 13.84 -14.75 -7.54
N THR A 140 14.02 -13.50 -7.14
CA THR A 140 14.13 -12.34 -8.03
C THR A 140 14.79 -11.17 -7.30
N PRO A 141 15.61 -10.34 -7.98
CA PRO A 141 16.15 -9.11 -7.37
C PRO A 141 15.11 -7.98 -7.27
N ASN A 142 13.98 -8.09 -7.99
CA ASN A 142 12.97 -7.04 -8.09
C ASN A 142 11.91 -7.23 -6.99
N ILE A 143 12.17 -6.67 -5.81
CA ILE A 143 11.32 -6.86 -4.63
C ILE A 143 10.73 -5.52 -4.19
N ILE A 144 9.41 -5.42 -4.18
CA ILE A 144 8.65 -4.27 -3.73
C ILE A 144 7.98 -4.61 -2.40
N VAL A 145 8.27 -3.84 -1.37
CA VAL A 145 7.69 -4.04 -0.03
C VAL A 145 6.74 -2.90 0.28
N ASP A 146 5.46 -3.23 0.49
CA ASP A 146 4.50 -2.36 1.18
C ASP A 146 4.62 -2.61 2.68
N PHE A 147 5.12 -1.62 3.42
CA PHE A 147 5.26 -1.71 4.86
C PHE A 147 4.18 -0.86 5.55
N HIS A 148 3.08 -1.52 5.87
CA HIS A 148 1.91 -0.94 6.50
C HIS A 148 2.12 -0.77 8.00
N ALA A 149 2.50 0.44 8.46
CA ALA A 149 2.89 0.67 9.85
C ALA A 149 2.57 2.09 10.32
N GLU A 150 2.22 2.23 11.62
CA GLU A 150 1.92 3.51 12.25
C GLU A 150 3.21 4.30 12.56
N ALA A 151 4.19 3.67 13.20
CA ALA A 151 5.33 4.38 13.78
C ALA A 151 6.39 4.76 12.73
N THR A 152 6.66 6.06 12.59
CA THR A 152 7.72 6.60 11.70
C THR A 152 9.08 5.95 11.95
N SER A 153 9.44 5.70 13.23
CA SER A 153 10.71 5.09 13.59
C SER A 153 10.81 3.65 13.11
N GLU A 154 9.73 2.87 13.21
CA GLU A 154 9.67 1.48 12.71
C GLU A 154 9.78 1.45 11.18
N LYS A 155 9.08 2.35 10.48
CA LYS A 155 9.17 2.51 9.02
C LYS A 155 10.59 2.83 8.56
N LYS A 156 11.21 3.83 9.17
CA LYS A 156 12.60 4.20 8.84
C LYS A 156 13.58 3.07 9.14
N ALA A 157 13.42 2.39 10.28
CA ALA A 157 14.25 1.25 10.62
C ALA A 157 14.13 0.12 9.57
N MET A 158 12.91 -0.20 9.11
CA MET A 158 12.67 -1.19 8.06
C MET A 158 13.32 -0.77 6.74
N GLY A 159 13.22 0.49 6.35
CA GLY A 159 13.89 1.02 5.16
C GLY A 159 15.41 0.82 5.19
N PHE A 160 16.07 1.17 6.30
CA PHE A 160 17.51 0.92 6.48
C PHE A 160 17.85 -0.56 6.57
N TYR A 161 17.01 -1.36 7.20
CA TYR A 161 17.21 -2.81 7.35
C TYR A 161 17.17 -3.53 6.00
N LEU A 162 16.30 -3.10 5.10
CA LEU A 162 16.11 -3.69 3.78
C LEU A 162 16.92 -2.99 2.67
N GLN A 163 17.68 -1.93 2.99
CA GLN A 163 18.50 -1.26 1.99
C GLN A 163 19.45 -2.24 1.29
N LYS A 164 19.53 -2.16 -0.04
CA LYS A 164 20.28 -3.09 -0.92
C LYS A 164 19.75 -4.52 -0.98
N ARG A 165 18.66 -4.83 -0.29
CA ARG A 165 18.03 -6.16 -0.31
C ARG A 165 16.72 -6.16 -1.11
N CYS A 166 16.10 -4.98 -1.29
CA CYS A 166 14.85 -4.79 -2.01
C CYS A 166 14.96 -3.63 -2.98
N THR A 167 14.13 -3.63 -4.03
CA THR A 167 13.98 -2.53 -4.97
C THR A 167 13.35 -1.31 -4.32
N ALA A 168 12.29 -1.53 -3.54
CA ALA A 168 11.59 -0.47 -2.84
C ALA A 168 11.03 -0.93 -1.49
N VAL A 169 11.03 -0.01 -0.51
CA VAL A 169 10.30 -0.12 0.76
C VAL A 169 9.42 1.12 0.89
N LEU A 170 8.13 0.92 0.74
CA LEU A 170 7.13 1.98 0.64
C LEU A 170 6.18 1.88 1.84
N GLY A 171 6.16 2.92 2.68
CA GLY A 171 5.30 2.94 3.87
C GLY A 171 3.87 3.32 3.53
N THR A 172 2.89 2.74 4.24
CA THR A 172 1.45 3.05 4.16
C THR A 172 0.86 3.17 5.57
N HIS A 173 -0.42 3.41 5.72
CA HIS A 173 -1.23 3.47 6.94
C HIS A 173 -1.58 4.87 7.44
N THR A 174 -0.64 5.83 7.50
CA THR A 174 -0.93 7.11 8.16
C THR A 174 -1.79 8.05 7.32
N HIS A 175 -2.00 7.72 6.03
CA HIS A 175 -2.77 8.51 5.06
C HIS A 175 -2.16 9.89 4.72
N VAL A 176 -1.00 10.23 5.28
CA VAL A 176 -0.33 11.51 5.04
C VAL A 176 0.96 11.27 4.29
N GLN A 177 1.04 11.71 3.03
CA GLN A 177 2.25 11.54 2.23
C GLN A 177 3.41 12.32 2.84
N THR A 178 4.50 11.62 3.16
CA THR A 178 5.72 12.24 3.66
C THR A 178 6.60 12.77 2.52
N ALA A 179 7.51 13.69 2.83
CA ALA A 179 8.37 14.36 1.86
C ALA A 179 9.83 13.90 1.99
N ASP A 180 10.01 12.61 2.26
CA ASP A 180 11.33 12.02 2.55
C ASP A 180 11.72 10.92 1.54
N GLU A 181 11.12 10.95 0.34
CA GLU A 181 11.46 10.03 -0.73
C GLU A 181 12.96 10.08 -1.05
N THR A 182 13.60 8.92 -1.08
CA THR A 182 15.05 8.82 -1.26
C THR A 182 15.48 7.45 -1.78
N ILE A 183 16.72 7.33 -2.22
CA ILE A 183 17.36 6.05 -2.57
C ILE A 183 18.35 5.67 -1.46
N LEU A 184 17.94 4.73 -0.60
CA LEU A 184 18.78 4.23 0.49
C LEU A 184 19.88 3.31 -0.04
N GLY A 185 21.09 3.49 0.48
CA GLY A 185 22.26 2.70 0.10
C GLY A 185 22.61 2.76 -1.39
N GLY A 186 22.06 3.74 -2.13
CA GLY A 186 22.22 3.85 -3.59
C GLY A 186 21.53 2.73 -4.38
N HIS A 187 20.52 2.08 -3.79
CA HIS A 187 19.86 0.91 -4.35
C HIS A 187 18.34 0.88 -4.12
N THR A 188 17.86 1.09 -2.91
CA THR A 188 16.47 0.86 -2.50
C THR A 188 15.68 2.16 -2.45
N ALA A 189 14.64 2.27 -3.23
CA ALA A 189 13.69 3.39 -3.13
C ALA A 189 12.93 3.33 -1.80
N TYR A 190 12.80 4.47 -1.14
CA TYR A 190 12.16 4.56 0.17
C TYR A 190 11.31 5.82 0.29
N ILE A 191 10.16 5.68 0.93
CA ILE A 191 9.36 6.77 1.48
C ILE A 191 8.70 6.30 2.78
N THR A 192 8.64 7.17 3.78
CA THR A 192 8.03 6.82 5.07
C THR A 192 6.54 6.55 4.95
N ASP A 193 5.79 7.37 4.19
CA ASP A 193 4.38 7.09 3.89
C ASP A 193 4.01 7.63 2.51
N VAL A 194 3.33 6.80 1.74
CA VAL A 194 2.87 7.13 0.38
C VAL A 194 1.63 8.03 0.41
N GLY A 195 0.93 8.09 1.55
CA GLY A 195 -0.30 8.85 1.72
C GLY A 195 -1.56 8.07 1.31
N MET A 196 -2.65 8.78 1.08
CA MET A 196 -3.93 8.19 0.71
C MET A 196 -4.46 8.70 -0.64
N THR A 197 -5.41 7.97 -1.19
CA THR A 197 -6.24 8.38 -2.32
C THR A 197 -7.68 8.47 -1.87
N GLY A 198 -8.27 9.67 -1.89
CA GLY A 198 -9.62 9.91 -1.38
C GLY A 198 -9.87 11.40 -1.12
N PRO A 199 -10.87 11.76 -0.30
CA PRO A 199 -11.22 13.16 -0.03
C PRO A 199 -10.06 13.94 0.58
N GLU A 200 -9.59 15.01 -0.10
CA GLU A 200 -8.43 15.79 0.33
C GLU A 200 -8.70 16.60 1.60
N LEU A 201 -9.80 17.36 1.60
CA LEU A 201 -10.20 18.17 2.77
C LEU A 201 -11.02 17.32 3.75
N SER A 202 -10.31 16.47 4.49
CA SER A 202 -10.89 15.50 5.43
C SER A 202 -9.91 15.21 6.57
N VAL A 203 -10.34 14.45 7.56
CA VAL A 203 -9.41 13.84 8.51
C VAL A 203 -9.24 12.37 8.12
N LEU A 204 -8.20 12.10 7.34
CA LEU A 204 -7.85 10.76 6.85
C LEU A 204 -9.01 10.08 6.05
N GLY A 205 -9.76 10.89 5.27
CA GLY A 205 -10.92 10.42 4.50
C GLY A 205 -12.26 10.59 5.20
N VAL A 206 -12.26 10.84 6.51
CA VAL A 206 -13.48 11.02 7.33
C VAL A 206 -13.85 12.51 7.42
N ASP A 207 -15.16 12.79 7.49
CA ASP A 207 -15.68 14.14 7.74
C ASP A 207 -15.02 14.78 8.97
N SER A 208 -14.51 16.01 8.80
CA SER A 208 -13.70 16.68 9.83
C SER A 208 -14.48 16.99 11.09
N ASP A 209 -15.75 17.40 10.98
CA ASP A 209 -16.57 17.78 12.13
C ASP A 209 -16.86 16.57 13.02
N ILE A 210 -17.06 15.41 12.42
CA ILE A 210 -17.25 14.16 13.16
C ILE A 210 -16.00 13.80 13.96
N VAL A 211 -14.82 13.91 13.34
CA VAL A 211 -13.55 13.58 14.02
C VAL A 211 -13.21 14.60 15.10
N ILE A 212 -13.41 15.89 14.83
CA ILE A 212 -13.23 16.97 15.82
C ILE A 212 -14.12 16.71 17.04
N ASN A 213 -15.40 16.43 16.83
CA ASN A 213 -16.33 16.14 17.91
C ASN A 213 -15.91 14.91 18.74
N LYS A 214 -15.46 13.82 18.06
CA LYS A 214 -14.91 12.64 18.75
C LYS A 214 -13.75 13.00 19.66
N PHE A 215 -12.78 13.79 19.20
CA PHE A 215 -11.62 14.15 20.01
C PHE A 215 -11.97 15.16 21.11
N LYS A 216 -12.86 16.11 20.83
CA LYS A 216 -13.26 17.16 21.77
C LYS A 216 -14.09 16.59 22.91
N TYR A 217 -15.06 15.74 22.62
CA TYR A 217 -16.04 15.28 23.61
C TYR A 217 -15.80 13.84 24.10
N ARG A 218 -14.90 13.09 23.45
CA ARG A 218 -14.56 11.68 23.78
C ARG A 218 -15.77 10.75 23.76
N THR A 219 -16.85 11.11 23.07
CA THR A 219 -18.04 10.30 22.89
C THR A 219 -17.95 9.41 21.65
N PRO A 220 -18.59 8.23 21.63
CA PRO A 220 -18.67 7.41 20.44
C PRO A 220 -19.38 8.16 19.30
N VAL A 221 -18.81 8.09 18.11
CA VAL A 221 -19.40 8.66 16.89
C VAL A 221 -19.35 7.62 15.77
N ARG A 222 -20.29 7.67 14.85
CA ARG A 222 -20.22 6.89 13.63
C ARG A 222 -19.48 7.72 12.58
N PHE A 223 -18.40 7.18 12.07
CA PHE A 223 -17.66 7.82 10.98
C PHE A 223 -18.44 7.76 9.67
N SER A 224 -18.39 8.83 8.91
CA SER A 224 -18.81 8.89 7.51
C SER A 224 -17.67 9.48 6.67
N GLU A 225 -17.57 9.00 5.45
CA GLU A 225 -16.62 9.51 4.46
C GLU A 225 -16.93 10.99 4.16
N SER A 226 -15.88 11.80 4.00
CA SER A 226 -16.02 13.19 3.55
C SER A 226 -16.51 13.22 2.09
N THR A 227 -17.33 14.23 1.77
CA THR A 227 -17.86 14.47 0.42
C THR A 227 -17.05 15.50 -0.37
N ASN A 228 -15.88 15.91 0.15
CA ASN A 228 -15.00 16.86 -0.52
C ASN A 228 -14.30 16.24 -1.74
N ASP A 229 -13.73 17.11 -2.59
CA ASP A 229 -12.97 16.70 -3.76
C ASP A 229 -11.84 15.75 -3.37
N CYS A 230 -11.62 14.75 -4.20
CA CYS A 230 -10.60 13.74 -3.98
C CYS A 230 -9.26 14.13 -4.60
N PHE A 231 -8.21 13.54 -4.06
CA PHE A 231 -6.87 13.59 -4.60
C PHE A 231 -6.24 12.18 -4.63
N ILE A 232 -5.14 12.03 -5.35
CA ILE A 232 -4.36 10.81 -5.40
C ILE A 232 -3.00 11.11 -4.82
N ASN A 233 -2.57 10.31 -3.84
CA ASN A 233 -1.17 10.17 -3.49
C ASN A 233 -0.62 8.83 -3.96
N GLY A 234 0.59 8.88 -4.47
CA GLY A 234 1.34 7.73 -4.93
C GLY A 234 2.81 8.05 -5.06
N VAL A 235 3.57 7.07 -5.48
CA VAL A 235 4.97 7.25 -5.90
C VAL A 235 5.22 6.49 -7.19
N VAL A 236 6.12 7.05 -8.01
CA VAL A 236 6.70 6.34 -9.16
C VAL A 236 8.13 5.98 -8.81
N VAL A 237 8.43 4.69 -8.88
CA VAL A 237 9.79 4.16 -8.68
C VAL A 237 10.32 3.67 -10.02
N LYS A 238 11.47 4.20 -10.43
CA LYS A 238 12.20 3.69 -11.59
C LYS A 238 13.34 2.79 -11.12
N PHE A 239 13.45 1.62 -11.71
CA PHE A 239 14.48 0.63 -11.34
C PHE A 239 15.01 -0.15 -12.56
N ASP A 240 16.19 -0.73 -12.39
CA ASP A 240 16.80 -1.66 -13.33
C ASP A 240 16.32 -3.08 -13.01
N GLU A 241 15.60 -3.67 -13.93
CA GLU A 241 14.98 -4.99 -13.78
C GLU A 241 15.97 -6.17 -13.71
N ASN A 242 17.21 -5.97 -14.14
CA ASN A 242 18.25 -7.01 -14.06
C ASN A 242 18.85 -7.11 -12.65
N SER A 243 18.94 -5.99 -11.96
CA SER A 243 19.62 -5.89 -10.66
C SER A 243 18.68 -5.59 -9.49
N GLY A 244 17.42 -5.22 -9.77
CA GLY A 244 16.48 -4.71 -8.78
C GLY A 244 16.83 -3.32 -8.23
N LYS A 245 17.87 -2.66 -8.76
CA LYS A 245 18.36 -1.38 -8.26
C LYS A 245 17.42 -0.24 -8.65
N ALA A 246 16.82 0.43 -7.67
CA ALA A 246 16.08 1.66 -7.90
C ALA A 246 17.04 2.80 -8.30
N THR A 247 16.63 3.54 -9.32
CA THR A 247 17.40 4.68 -9.88
C THR A 247 16.71 6.02 -9.61
N ASN A 248 15.40 6.01 -9.38
CA ASN A 248 14.62 7.19 -9.04
C ASN A 248 13.39 6.82 -8.21
N ILE A 249 12.97 7.73 -7.35
CA ILE A 249 11.65 7.73 -6.71
C ILE A 249 11.13 9.16 -6.73
N GLN A 250 9.86 9.32 -7.10
CA GLN A 250 9.19 10.62 -7.07
C GLN A 250 7.76 10.50 -6.57
N ARG A 251 7.32 11.47 -5.78
CA ARG A 251 5.93 11.54 -5.33
C ARG A 251 4.99 11.92 -6.48
N VAL A 252 3.80 11.36 -6.45
CA VAL A 252 2.68 11.72 -7.31
C VAL A 252 1.58 12.30 -6.42
N ILE A 253 1.15 13.53 -6.76
CA ILE A 253 -0.02 14.18 -6.16
C ILE A 253 -0.88 14.68 -7.31
N LYS A 254 -2.12 14.18 -7.42
CA LYS A 254 -3.07 14.60 -8.48
C LYS A 254 -4.42 14.98 -7.85
N ARG A 255 -4.93 16.10 -8.28
CA ARG A 255 -6.25 16.65 -7.93
C ARG A 255 -7.20 16.65 -9.11
#